data_a398bf76e7a4f7dea768bd227db4be83
#
_entry.id   a398bf76e7a4f7dea768bd227db4be83
#
_cell.length_a   1.000
_cell.length_b   1.000
_cell.length_c   1.000
_cell.angle_alpha   90.00
_cell.angle_beta   90.00
_cell.angle_gamma   90.00
#
_symmetry.space_group_name_H-M   'P 1'
#
loop_
_entity.id
_entity.type
_entity.pdbx_description
1 polymer ?
#
loop_
_entity_poly.entity_id
_entity_poly.type
_entity_poly.pdbx_seq_one_letter_code
_entity_poly.pdbx_strand_id
1 'polypeptide(L)'
;PRPVKRAGRTETESPEERFDLRLIFSYFAAYGDPLTDPDLSSYPEGLLQRLSEKGINGIWIHSVLRTLVEPDGIFPGADDASRRIEGLRRLVERAARYGIGVYLYVNEPRAMPGSFFEADARRRSLSGTAEGDLRTLCTSLPEVRSWLSRSLESVFRQVPGLAGVFSITASENLTNCVSHGNRAGCSRCAGRSYAELIAEVNTAISEGVLAGNPEARVLVWDWGWDDSQARE
;
A
#
# COMPACT_ATOMS: atom_id res chain seq x y z
N PRO A 1 38.08 21.61 14.56
CA PRO A 1 37.25 20.50 14.16
C PRO A 1 38.12 19.24 14.11
N ARG A 2 37.83 18.29 15.00
CA ARG A 2 38.51 16.99 15.02
C ARG A 2 37.87 16.10 13.96
N PRO A 3 38.65 15.36 13.13
CA PRO A 3 38.09 14.43 12.17
C PRO A 3 37.38 13.27 12.91
N VAL A 4 36.13 13.02 12.53
CA VAL A 4 35.39 11.85 12.99
C VAL A 4 36.10 10.61 12.40
N LYS A 5 36.67 9.77 13.28
CA LYS A 5 37.21 8.47 12.88
C LYS A 5 36.03 7.62 12.38
N ARG A 6 35.98 7.31 11.09
CA ARG A 6 35.15 6.26 10.55
C ARG A 6 35.56 4.95 11.22
N ALA A 7 34.62 4.32 11.93
CA ALA A 7 34.82 2.98 12.43
C ALA A 7 35.16 2.06 11.25
N GLY A 8 36.25 1.28 11.42
CA GLY A 8 36.72 0.36 10.40
C GLY A 8 35.62 -0.63 10.02
N ARG A 9 35.33 -0.72 8.73
CA ARG A 9 34.53 -1.80 8.15
C ARG A 9 35.25 -3.12 8.40
N THR A 10 34.66 -4.02 9.14
CA THR A 10 35.04 -5.44 9.15
C THR A 10 34.60 -6.06 7.83
N GLU A 11 35.56 -6.55 7.04
CA GLU A 11 35.42 -7.07 5.67
C GLU A 11 34.82 -8.49 5.59
N THR A 12 33.77 -8.85 6.31
CA THR A 12 33.29 -10.23 6.31
C THR A 12 31.77 -10.44 6.25
N GLU A 13 30.98 -9.40 6.09
CA GLU A 13 29.55 -9.62 5.86
C GLU A 13 29.25 -9.71 4.35
N SER A 14 28.72 -10.84 3.90
CA SER A 14 28.21 -10.98 2.54
C SER A 14 27.09 -9.96 2.33
N PRO A 15 26.85 -9.48 1.09
CA PRO A 15 25.71 -8.60 0.80
C PRO A 15 24.36 -9.21 1.22
N GLU A 16 24.29 -10.51 1.40
CA GLU A 16 23.13 -11.27 1.85
C GLU A 16 22.81 -11.07 3.34
N GLU A 17 23.81 -10.80 4.16
CA GLU A 17 23.64 -10.55 5.61
C GLU A 17 23.27 -9.09 5.93
N ARG A 18 23.35 -8.20 4.94
CA ARG A 18 23.18 -6.74 5.16
C ARG A 18 21.72 -6.29 5.20
N PHE A 19 20.83 -6.99 4.49
CA PHE A 19 19.42 -6.66 4.40
C PHE A 19 18.56 -7.92 4.55
N ASP A 20 17.66 -7.90 5.52
CA ASP A 20 16.71 -8.99 5.77
C ASP A 20 15.58 -9.07 4.74
N LEU A 21 15.31 -7.98 4.04
CA LEU A 21 14.34 -7.91 2.96
C LEU A 21 14.94 -7.25 1.72
N ARG A 22 14.86 -7.95 0.59
CA ARG A 22 15.24 -7.46 -0.75
C ARG A 22 14.03 -7.58 -1.67
N LEU A 23 13.36 -6.44 -1.85
CA LEU A 23 12.09 -6.32 -2.53
C LEU A 23 12.27 -5.81 -3.95
N ILE A 24 11.61 -6.45 -4.93
CA ILE A 24 11.66 -6.04 -6.34
C ILE A 24 10.26 -6.03 -6.97
N PHE A 25 10.12 -5.23 -8.03
CA PHE A 25 8.92 -5.14 -8.84
C PHE A 25 9.16 -5.67 -10.26
N SER A 26 8.23 -6.44 -10.78
CA SER A 26 8.19 -6.79 -12.20
C SER A 26 7.43 -5.73 -12.99
N TYR A 27 8.10 -5.05 -13.91
CA TYR A 27 7.44 -4.06 -14.77
C TYR A 27 6.33 -4.65 -15.65
N PHE A 28 6.33 -5.95 -15.89
CA PHE A 28 5.21 -6.61 -16.58
C PHE A 28 3.92 -6.57 -15.76
N ALA A 29 4.00 -6.41 -14.43
CA ALA A 29 2.84 -6.21 -13.57
C ALA A 29 2.22 -4.80 -13.67
N ALA A 30 2.85 -3.87 -14.39
CA ALA A 30 2.30 -2.54 -14.65
C ALA A 30 1.24 -2.52 -15.77
N TYR A 31 1.12 -3.61 -16.53
CA TYR A 31 0.21 -3.67 -17.67
C TYR A 31 -0.99 -4.56 -17.37
N GLY A 32 -2.17 -4.09 -17.74
CA GLY A 32 -3.42 -4.82 -17.53
C GLY A 32 -3.79 -4.96 -16.06
N ASP A 33 -4.39 -6.08 -15.72
CA ASP A 33 -4.72 -6.47 -14.35
C ASP A 33 -4.02 -7.81 -14.03
N PRO A 34 -2.83 -7.78 -13.44
CA PRO A 34 -2.03 -8.97 -13.21
C PRO A 34 -2.67 -9.98 -12.27
N LEU A 35 -3.61 -9.56 -11.40
CA LEU A 35 -4.33 -10.46 -10.50
C LEU A 35 -5.47 -11.23 -11.18
N THR A 36 -5.95 -10.76 -12.32
CA THR A 36 -6.95 -11.49 -13.13
C THR A 36 -6.34 -12.33 -14.24
N ASP A 37 -5.02 -12.25 -14.45
CA ASP A 37 -4.27 -13.06 -15.38
C ASP A 37 -4.20 -14.53 -14.91
N PRO A 38 -4.77 -15.50 -15.65
CA PRO A 38 -4.76 -16.90 -15.24
C PRO A 38 -3.35 -17.50 -15.18
N ASP A 39 -2.43 -16.99 -15.98
CA ASP A 39 -1.06 -17.51 -16.06
C ASP A 39 -0.10 -16.82 -15.09
N LEU A 40 -0.51 -15.68 -14.48
CA LEU A 40 0.33 -14.81 -13.66
C LEU A 40 1.63 -14.44 -14.39
N SER A 41 1.50 -14.01 -15.65
CA SER A 41 2.60 -13.77 -16.60
C SER A 41 3.59 -12.71 -16.12
N SER A 42 3.16 -11.84 -15.19
CA SER A 42 4.04 -10.84 -14.56
C SER A 42 5.11 -11.44 -13.65
N TYR A 43 4.85 -12.64 -13.11
CA TYR A 43 5.75 -13.36 -12.20
C TYR A 43 5.80 -14.85 -12.56
N PRO A 44 6.34 -15.20 -13.74
CA PRO A 44 6.49 -16.59 -14.14
C PRO A 44 7.52 -17.32 -13.27
N GLU A 45 7.40 -18.64 -13.12
CA GLU A 45 8.27 -19.44 -12.24
C GLU A 45 9.75 -19.27 -12.54
N GLY A 46 10.15 -19.23 -13.80
CA GLY A 46 11.55 -19.01 -14.19
C GLY A 46 12.10 -17.64 -13.78
N LEU A 47 11.26 -16.61 -13.64
CA LEU A 47 11.66 -15.33 -13.07
C LEU A 47 11.86 -15.46 -11.56
N LEU A 48 10.87 -16.03 -10.85
CA LEU A 48 10.93 -16.21 -9.39
C LEU A 48 12.14 -17.06 -8.97
N GLN A 49 12.43 -18.14 -9.71
CA GLN A 49 13.63 -18.94 -9.47
C GLN A 49 14.90 -18.09 -9.58
N ARG A 50 15.07 -17.33 -10.67
CA ARG A 50 16.26 -16.46 -10.85
C ARG A 50 16.37 -15.36 -9.81
N LEU A 51 15.24 -14.80 -9.36
CA LEU A 51 15.22 -13.81 -8.28
C LEU A 51 15.68 -14.43 -6.96
N SER A 52 15.18 -15.63 -6.61
CA SER A 52 15.60 -16.38 -5.43
C SER A 52 17.10 -16.68 -5.47
N GLU A 53 17.64 -17.18 -6.60
CA GLU A 53 19.07 -17.44 -6.80
C GLU A 53 19.95 -16.17 -6.63
N LYS A 54 19.36 -14.97 -6.80
CA LYS A 54 20.02 -13.67 -6.56
C LYS A 54 19.76 -13.12 -5.16
N GLY A 55 19.17 -13.92 -4.27
CA GLY A 55 18.89 -13.55 -2.91
C GLY A 55 17.72 -12.58 -2.74
N ILE A 56 16.89 -12.36 -3.76
CA ILE A 56 15.63 -11.62 -3.64
C ILE A 56 14.64 -12.49 -2.88
N ASN A 57 14.05 -11.95 -1.82
CA ASN A 57 13.10 -12.65 -0.96
C ASN A 57 11.75 -11.94 -0.84
N GLY A 58 11.51 -10.90 -1.63
CA GLY A 58 10.24 -10.19 -1.72
C GLY A 58 9.94 -9.69 -3.12
N ILE A 59 8.70 -9.78 -3.51
CA ILE A 59 8.13 -9.12 -4.69
C ILE A 59 6.93 -8.28 -4.26
N TRP A 60 6.61 -7.24 -5.01
CA TRP A 60 5.40 -6.48 -4.75
C TRP A 60 4.53 -6.33 -6.00
N ILE A 61 3.24 -6.15 -5.77
CA ILE A 61 2.23 -5.96 -6.79
C ILE A 61 1.33 -4.79 -6.39
N HIS A 62 1.09 -3.90 -7.35
CA HIS A 62 0.17 -2.79 -7.16
C HIS A 62 -1.27 -3.27 -7.22
N SER A 63 -2.09 -2.80 -6.29
CA SER A 63 -3.52 -3.02 -6.33
C SER A 63 -4.28 -1.85 -5.69
N VAL A 64 -5.46 -1.56 -6.22
CA VAL A 64 -6.39 -0.59 -5.64
C VAL A 64 -7.31 -1.34 -4.68
N LEU A 65 -7.27 -1.00 -3.39
CA LEU A 65 -7.90 -1.79 -2.32
C LEU A 65 -9.39 -2.04 -2.55
N ARG A 66 -10.14 -1.03 -3.02
CA ARG A 66 -11.58 -1.18 -3.32
C ARG A 66 -11.90 -2.25 -4.38
N THR A 67 -10.89 -2.66 -5.17
CA THR A 67 -11.06 -3.71 -6.18
C THR A 67 -10.79 -5.12 -5.64
N LEU A 68 -10.35 -5.23 -4.40
CA LEU A 68 -10.05 -6.49 -3.71
C LEU A 68 -11.12 -6.87 -2.68
N VAL A 69 -12.09 -5.99 -2.42
CA VAL A 69 -13.07 -6.19 -1.36
C VAL A 69 -14.50 -6.09 -1.90
N GLU A 70 -15.43 -6.75 -1.20
CA GLU A 70 -16.85 -6.65 -1.47
C GLU A 70 -17.39 -5.25 -1.16
N PRO A 71 -18.54 -4.87 -1.73
CA PRO A 71 -19.19 -3.60 -1.42
C PRO A 71 -19.45 -3.46 0.08
N ASP A 72 -19.13 -2.30 0.65
CA ASP A 72 -19.26 -2.05 2.10
C ASP A 72 -20.12 -0.82 2.44
N GLY A 73 -20.78 -0.23 1.46
CA GLY A 73 -21.61 0.96 1.60
C GLY A 73 -20.85 2.29 1.43
N ILE A 74 -19.52 2.31 1.40
CA ILE A 74 -18.71 3.44 0.90
C ILE A 74 -18.47 3.26 -0.60
N PHE A 75 -17.83 2.15 -0.95
CA PHE A 75 -17.54 1.81 -2.34
C PHE A 75 -18.51 0.76 -2.88
N PRO A 76 -18.86 0.83 -4.17
CA PRO A 76 -19.75 -0.14 -4.80
C PRO A 76 -19.15 -1.55 -4.90
N GLY A 77 -17.85 -1.70 -4.59
CA GLY A 77 -17.12 -2.94 -4.84
C GLY A 77 -16.68 -3.06 -6.32
N ALA A 78 -16.10 -4.19 -6.64
CA ALA A 78 -15.71 -4.53 -8.01
C ALA A 78 -16.22 -5.92 -8.36
N ASP A 79 -16.75 -6.07 -9.56
CA ASP A 79 -17.31 -7.34 -10.05
C ASP A 79 -16.30 -8.50 -10.02
N ASP A 80 -15.02 -8.19 -10.17
CA ASP A 80 -13.92 -9.17 -10.17
C ASP A 80 -13.16 -9.28 -8.84
N ALA A 81 -13.68 -8.78 -7.72
CA ALA A 81 -12.95 -8.79 -6.44
C ALA A 81 -12.52 -10.20 -6.03
N SER A 82 -13.43 -11.17 -6.07
CA SER A 82 -13.13 -12.58 -5.75
C SER A 82 -12.09 -13.19 -6.69
N ARG A 83 -12.12 -12.85 -7.97
CA ARG A 83 -11.13 -13.28 -8.96
C ARG A 83 -9.74 -12.72 -8.67
N ARG A 84 -9.65 -11.44 -8.28
CA ARG A 84 -8.38 -10.82 -7.89
C ARG A 84 -7.82 -11.42 -6.60
N ILE A 85 -8.65 -11.70 -5.62
CA ILE A 85 -8.25 -12.39 -4.39
C ILE A 85 -7.71 -13.79 -4.71
N GLU A 86 -8.36 -14.53 -5.61
CA GLU A 86 -7.88 -15.84 -6.04
C GLU A 86 -6.55 -15.74 -6.79
N GLY A 87 -6.40 -14.76 -7.68
CA GLY A 87 -5.13 -14.49 -8.38
C GLY A 87 -4.00 -14.13 -7.40
N LEU A 88 -4.30 -13.32 -6.40
CA LEU A 88 -3.34 -12.96 -5.35
C LEU A 88 -2.93 -14.19 -4.52
N ARG A 89 -3.87 -15.06 -4.17
CA ARG A 89 -3.58 -16.32 -3.45
C ARG A 89 -2.66 -17.21 -4.26
N ARG A 90 -2.96 -17.41 -5.54
CA ARG A 90 -2.10 -18.20 -6.45
C ARG A 90 -0.70 -17.60 -6.62
N LEU A 91 -0.59 -16.27 -6.66
CA LEU A 91 0.71 -15.59 -6.72
C LEU A 91 1.52 -15.84 -5.43
N VAL A 92 0.89 -15.71 -4.27
CA VAL A 92 1.51 -16.00 -2.96
C VAL A 92 2.01 -17.44 -2.92
N GLU A 93 1.18 -18.42 -3.28
CA GLU A 93 1.54 -19.84 -3.31
C GLU A 93 2.69 -20.13 -4.30
N ARG A 94 2.66 -19.49 -5.49
CA ARG A 94 3.73 -19.62 -6.48
C ARG A 94 5.05 -19.06 -5.96
N ALA A 95 5.05 -17.84 -5.41
CA ALA A 95 6.25 -17.18 -4.92
C ALA A 95 6.85 -17.88 -3.69
N ALA A 96 6.01 -18.42 -2.81
CA ALA A 96 6.43 -19.14 -1.62
C ALA A 96 7.29 -20.38 -1.94
N ARG A 97 7.07 -21.04 -3.08
CA ARG A 97 7.92 -22.18 -3.52
C ARG A 97 9.38 -21.81 -3.76
N TYR A 98 9.64 -20.53 -3.95
CA TYR A 98 10.99 -19.97 -4.16
C TYR A 98 11.50 -19.17 -2.95
N GLY A 99 10.80 -19.25 -1.80
CA GLY A 99 11.16 -18.48 -0.61
C GLY A 99 10.94 -16.97 -0.75
N ILE A 100 10.04 -16.56 -1.65
CA ILE A 100 9.74 -15.15 -1.95
C ILE A 100 8.38 -14.77 -1.38
N GLY A 101 8.36 -13.76 -0.50
CA GLY A 101 7.14 -13.15 0.01
C GLY A 101 6.51 -12.19 -0.99
N VAL A 102 5.17 -12.14 -1.01
CA VAL A 102 4.41 -11.17 -1.83
C VAL A 102 3.93 -10.03 -0.95
N TYR A 103 4.16 -8.80 -1.39
CA TYR A 103 3.74 -7.57 -0.74
C TYR A 103 2.73 -6.82 -1.63
N LEU A 104 1.66 -6.31 -1.04
CA LEU A 104 0.77 -5.38 -1.75
C LEU A 104 1.37 -3.98 -1.68
N TYR A 105 1.56 -3.35 -2.84
CA TYR A 105 1.77 -1.92 -2.90
C TYR A 105 0.42 -1.22 -2.79
N VAL A 106 0.23 -0.49 -1.71
CA VAL A 106 -1.00 0.24 -1.43
C VAL A 106 -0.75 1.74 -1.40
N ASN A 107 -1.56 2.46 -2.13
CA ASN A 107 -1.56 3.91 -2.24
C ASN A 107 -2.99 4.38 -1.96
N GLU A 108 -3.38 4.37 -0.67
CA GLU A 108 -4.76 4.40 -0.21
C GLU A 108 -5.02 5.44 0.89
N PRO A 109 -6.27 5.83 1.09
CA PRO A 109 -7.44 5.54 0.24
C PRO A 109 -7.37 6.32 -1.08
N ARG A 110 -7.55 5.64 -2.20
CA ARG A 110 -7.43 6.26 -3.53
C ARG A 110 -8.51 7.33 -3.74
N ALA A 111 -8.14 8.49 -4.26
CA ALA A 111 -9.10 9.54 -4.63
C ALA A 111 -10.12 9.02 -5.65
N MET A 112 -11.30 9.61 -5.61
CA MET A 112 -12.43 9.26 -6.46
C MET A 112 -12.85 10.45 -7.33
N PRO A 113 -13.49 10.20 -8.48
CA PRO A 113 -14.11 11.28 -9.26
C PRO A 113 -15.11 12.08 -8.43
N GLY A 114 -15.26 13.38 -8.71
CA GLY A 114 -16.23 14.25 -8.02
C GLY A 114 -17.65 13.68 -8.04
N SER A 115 -18.06 13.07 -9.16
CA SER A 115 -19.35 12.42 -9.32
C SER A 115 -19.63 11.30 -8.30
N PHE A 116 -18.60 10.62 -7.81
CA PHE A 116 -18.74 9.63 -6.72
C PHE A 116 -19.29 10.27 -5.45
N PHE A 117 -18.84 11.47 -5.11
CA PHE A 117 -19.28 12.20 -3.91
C PHE A 117 -20.63 12.90 -4.10
N GLU A 118 -21.03 13.14 -5.33
CA GLU A 118 -22.33 13.74 -5.66
C GLU A 118 -23.49 12.75 -5.63
N ALA A 119 -23.20 11.46 -5.66
CA ALA A 119 -24.19 10.40 -5.75
C ALA A 119 -25.18 10.37 -4.58
N ASP A 120 -24.72 10.67 -3.36
CA ASP A 120 -25.56 10.73 -2.16
C ASP A 120 -24.97 11.62 -1.06
N ALA A 121 -25.76 11.90 -0.02
CA ALA A 121 -25.36 12.78 1.07
C ALA A 121 -24.22 12.16 1.93
N ARG A 122 -24.22 10.84 2.11
CA ARG A 122 -23.17 10.14 2.88
C ARG A 122 -21.83 10.27 2.19
N ARG A 123 -21.74 9.92 0.89
CA ARG A 123 -20.49 10.06 0.11
C ARG A 123 -20.01 11.50 0.08
N ARG A 124 -20.91 12.44 -0.08
CA ARG A 124 -20.58 13.89 -0.01
C ARG A 124 -19.90 14.25 1.31
N SER A 125 -20.34 13.71 2.44
CA SER A 125 -19.75 13.99 3.76
C SER A 125 -18.32 13.43 3.91
N LEU A 126 -17.94 12.41 3.14
CA LEU A 126 -16.62 11.80 3.16
C LEU A 126 -15.56 12.57 2.36
N SER A 127 -15.99 13.53 1.52
CA SER A 127 -15.11 14.30 0.64
C SER A 127 -14.10 15.10 1.43
N GLY A 128 -12.83 15.04 1.01
CA GLY A 128 -11.73 15.88 1.46
C GLY A 128 -11.38 16.97 0.45
N THR A 129 -10.09 17.11 0.12
CA THR A 129 -9.59 18.09 -0.84
C THR A 129 -9.85 17.66 -2.29
N ALA A 130 -9.88 18.64 -3.19
CA ALA A 130 -10.07 18.42 -4.62
C ALA A 130 -8.80 18.78 -5.39
N GLU A 131 -8.55 18.01 -6.48
CA GLU A 131 -7.52 18.29 -7.47
C GLU A 131 -8.05 17.89 -8.85
N GLY A 132 -8.29 18.87 -9.71
CA GLY A 132 -9.02 18.65 -10.96
C GLY A 132 -10.39 18.03 -10.72
N ASP A 133 -10.69 16.95 -11.44
CA ASP A 133 -11.94 16.20 -11.29
C ASP A 133 -11.95 15.19 -10.14
N LEU A 134 -10.82 15.01 -9.46
CA LEU A 134 -10.66 14.07 -8.36
C LEU A 134 -10.87 14.76 -7.00
N ARG A 135 -11.38 13.98 -6.04
CA ARG A 135 -11.46 14.36 -4.63
C ARG A 135 -10.94 13.24 -3.75
N THR A 136 -10.24 13.62 -2.69
CA THR A 136 -9.79 12.66 -1.67
C THR A 136 -10.95 12.22 -0.78
N LEU A 137 -10.80 11.06 -0.17
CA LEU A 137 -11.55 10.73 1.04
C LEU A 137 -10.83 11.34 2.24
N CYS A 138 -11.57 12.00 3.12
CA CYS A 138 -10.99 12.64 4.29
C CYS A 138 -10.66 11.60 5.37
N THR A 139 -9.38 11.30 5.54
CA THR A 139 -8.89 10.30 6.50
C THR A 139 -8.98 10.76 7.97
N SER A 140 -9.28 12.04 8.24
CA SER A 140 -9.68 12.49 9.59
C SER A 140 -11.05 11.95 10.03
N LEU A 141 -11.83 11.39 9.12
CA LEU A 141 -13.09 10.74 9.44
C LEU A 141 -12.85 9.28 9.88
N PRO A 142 -13.32 8.89 11.08
CA PRO A 142 -13.19 7.51 11.56
C PRO A 142 -13.77 6.48 10.61
N GLU A 143 -14.85 6.83 9.89
CA GLU A 143 -15.49 5.97 8.92
C GLU A 143 -14.55 5.57 7.77
N VAL A 144 -13.76 6.50 7.25
CA VAL A 144 -12.79 6.26 6.17
C VAL A 144 -11.64 5.39 6.68
N ARG A 145 -11.10 5.68 7.87
CA ARG A 145 -10.05 4.84 8.47
C ARG A 145 -10.54 3.43 8.77
N SER A 146 -11.74 3.31 9.33
CA SER A 146 -12.35 2.00 9.61
C SER A 146 -12.58 1.18 8.33
N TRP A 147 -12.97 1.83 7.23
CA TRP A 147 -13.06 1.15 5.93
C TRP A 147 -11.69 0.63 5.49
N LEU A 148 -10.67 1.45 5.57
CA LEU A 148 -9.29 1.10 5.18
C LEU A 148 -8.77 -0.11 6.00
N SER A 149 -8.94 -0.06 7.32
CA SER A 149 -8.51 -1.12 8.23
C SER A 149 -9.28 -2.42 7.96
N ARG A 150 -10.62 -2.40 7.93
CA ARG A 150 -11.42 -3.61 7.67
C ARG A 150 -11.17 -4.21 6.29
N SER A 151 -10.95 -3.37 5.28
CA SER A 151 -10.66 -3.86 3.93
C SER A 151 -9.34 -4.61 3.88
N LEU A 152 -8.29 -4.09 4.51
CA LEU A 152 -6.99 -4.77 4.60
C LEU A 152 -7.08 -6.04 5.46
N GLU A 153 -7.76 -5.99 6.60
CA GLU A 153 -8.03 -7.19 7.42
C GLU A 153 -8.69 -8.29 6.58
N SER A 154 -9.71 -7.94 5.80
CA SER A 154 -10.40 -8.89 4.92
C SER A 154 -9.46 -9.50 3.89
N VAL A 155 -8.64 -8.69 3.22
CA VAL A 155 -7.66 -9.18 2.22
C VAL A 155 -6.65 -10.13 2.86
N PHE A 156 -6.07 -9.76 4.00
CA PHE A 156 -5.05 -10.59 4.66
C PHE A 156 -5.62 -11.90 5.24
N ARG A 157 -6.86 -11.90 5.70
CA ARG A 157 -7.56 -13.14 6.10
C ARG A 157 -7.86 -14.06 4.93
N GLN A 158 -8.21 -13.50 3.77
CA GLN A 158 -8.54 -14.28 2.58
C GLN A 158 -7.31 -14.80 1.85
N VAL A 159 -6.14 -14.19 2.05
CA VAL A 159 -4.88 -14.57 1.39
C VAL A 159 -3.83 -14.93 2.45
N PRO A 160 -3.93 -16.13 3.06
CA PRO A 160 -2.91 -16.61 3.99
C PRO A 160 -1.53 -16.65 3.33
N GLY A 161 -0.51 -16.19 4.06
CA GLY A 161 0.86 -16.13 3.54
C GLY A 161 1.20 -14.86 2.74
N LEU A 162 0.25 -13.92 2.57
CA LEU A 162 0.58 -12.57 2.08
C LEU A 162 1.56 -11.92 3.07
N ALA A 163 2.77 -11.57 2.58
CA ALA A 163 3.89 -11.21 3.44
C ALA A 163 3.78 -9.81 4.05
N GLY A 164 3.00 -8.93 3.44
CA GLY A 164 2.80 -7.60 3.98
C GLY A 164 2.30 -6.58 2.97
N VAL A 165 2.37 -5.33 3.39
CA VAL A 165 2.13 -4.17 2.53
C VAL A 165 3.37 -3.31 2.41
N PHE A 166 3.44 -2.62 1.28
CA PHE A 166 4.35 -1.55 1.01
C PHE A 166 3.52 -0.32 0.66
N SER A 167 3.54 0.71 1.51
CA SER A 167 2.69 1.88 1.34
C SER A 167 3.48 3.13 0.96
N ILE A 168 2.95 3.90 0.04
CA ILE A 168 3.30 5.31 -0.18
C ILE A 168 2.07 6.15 0.13
N THR A 169 2.19 7.05 1.09
CA THR A 169 1.07 7.86 1.56
C THR A 169 1.29 9.32 1.19
N ALA A 170 0.31 9.91 0.50
CA ALA A 170 0.22 11.34 0.23
C ALA A 170 1.21 11.94 -0.79
N SER A 171 1.95 11.15 -1.57
CA SER A 171 2.92 11.72 -2.53
C SER A 171 2.68 11.32 -3.99
N GLU A 172 2.68 10.02 -4.32
CA GLU A 172 2.64 9.58 -5.72
C GLU A 172 1.26 9.76 -6.36
N ASN A 173 0.22 9.49 -5.58
CA ASN A 173 -1.16 9.60 -6.01
C ASN A 173 -1.97 10.44 -5.02
N LEU A 174 -3.06 11.03 -5.51
CA LEU A 174 -4.01 11.70 -4.65
C LEU A 174 -4.74 10.66 -3.78
N THR A 175 -4.44 10.65 -2.47
CA THR A 175 -4.98 9.65 -1.52
C THR A 175 -5.77 10.30 -0.40
N ASN A 176 -5.16 11.22 0.33
CA ASN A 176 -5.75 11.90 1.49
C ASN A 176 -5.57 13.43 1.38
N CYS A 177 -6.06 14.16 2.37
CA CYS A 177 -6.10 15.63 2.31
C CYS A 177 -4.73 16.32 2.34
N VAL A 178 -3.64 15.61 2.70
CA VAL A 178 -2.28 16.19 2.65
C VAL A 178 -1.54 15.88 1.36
N SER A 179 -2.11 15.03 0.52
CA SER A 179 -1.54 14.75 -0.79
C SER A 179 -1.32 16.02 -1.58
N HIS A 180 -0.15 16.15 -2.17
CA HIS A 180 0.25 17.30 -3.00
C HIS A 180 0.13 18.67 -2.30
N GLY A 181 0.20 18.68 -0.95
CA GLY A 181 0.14 19.92 -0.16
C GLY A 181 -1.25 20.55 0.00
N ASN A 182 -2.32 19.88 -0.40
CA ASN A 182 -3.66 20.45 -0.55
C ASN A 182 -4.53 20.50 0.74
N ARG A 183 -3.99 20.19 1.93
CA ARG A 183 -4.78 20.07 3.18
C ARG A 183 -5.65 21.28 3.51
N ALA A 184 -5.24 22.48 3.10
CA ALA A 184 -5.99 23.73 3.34
C ALA A 184 -7.39 23.70 2.70
N GLY A 185 -7.62 22.92 1.67
CA GLY A 185 -8.91 22.73 1.03
C GLY A 185 -9.92 21.88 1.82
N CYS A 186 -9.53 21.33 2.97
CA CYS A 186 -10.40 20.53 3.83
C CYS A 186 -10.49 21.14 5.23
N SER A 187 -11.67 21.61 5.64
CA SER A 187 -11.87 22.24 6.95
C SER A 187 -11.50 21.34 8.15
N ARG A 188 -11.57 20.02 8.00
CA ARG A 188 -11.19 19.06 9.04
C ARG A 188 -9.66 18.87 9.16
N CYS A 189 -8.92 19.13 8.07
CA CYS A 189 -7.48 18.87 7.99
C CYS A 189 -6.62 20.13 8.01
N ALA A 190 -7.18 21.29 7.66
CA ALA A 190 -6.43 22.54 7.46
C ALA A 190 -5.58 22.96 8.67
N GLY A 191 -6.06 22.73 9.89
CA GLY A 191 -5.37 23.10 11.14
C GLY A 191 -4.51 21.98 11.76
N ARG A 192 -4.36 20.85 11.07
CA ARG A 192 -3.62 19.70 11.58
C ARG A 192 -2.24 19.57 10.95
N SER A 193 -1.28 18.96 11.65
CA SER A 193 0.05 18.74 11.08
C SER A 193 0.03 17.66 9.97
N TYR A 194 1.05 17.70 9.12
CA TYR A 194 1.24 16.68 8.10
C TYR A 194 1.45 15.30 8.73
N ALA A 195 2.32 15.23 9.74
CA ALA A 195 2.66 14.00 10.43
C ALA A 195 1.45 13.34 11.11
N GLU A 196 0.59 14.12 11.81
CA GLU A 196 -0.64 13.59 12.39
C GLU A 196 -1.55 12.92 11.35
N LEU A 197 -1.75 13.58 10.20
CA LEU A 197 -2.63 13.07 9.15
C LEU A 197 -2.06 11.83 8.47
N ILE A 198 -0.75 11.78 8.27
CA ILE A 198 -0.06 10.60 7.71
C ILE A 198 -0.04 9.45 8.70
N ALA A 199 0.23 9.73 9.98
CA ALA A 199 0.23 8.69 11.03
C ALA A 199 -1.13 8.01 11.15
N GLU A 200 -2.24 8.77 11.09
CA GLU A 200 -3.59 8.17 11.10
C GLU A 200 -3.83 7.18 9.97
N VAL A 201 -3.36 7.48 8.77
CA VAL A 201 -3.52 6.58 7.61
C VAL A 201 -2.67 5.33 7.79
N ASN A 202 -1.40 5.49 8.13
CA ASN A 202 -0.48 4.36 8.31
C ASN A 202 -0.88 3.47 9.51
N THR A 203 -1.44 4.07 10.57
CA THR A 203 -2.02 3.33 11.70
C THR A 203 -3.20 2.48 11.23
N ALA A 204 -4.14 3.05 10.48
CA ALA A 204 -5.29 2.29 9.96
C ALA A 204 -4.86 1.16 9.01
N ILE A 205 -3.82 1.38 8.18
CA ILE A 205 -3.22 0.33 7.35
C ILE A 205 -2.64 -0.77 8.23
N SER A 206 -1.81 -0.41 9.21
CA SER A 206 -1.15 -1.36 10.10
C SER A 206 -2.14 -2.18 10.91
N GLU A 207 -3.13 -1.53 11.51
CA GLU A 207 -4.19 -2.21 12.27
C GLU A 207 -4.92 -3.26 11.42
N GLY A 208 -5.30 -2.91 10.19
CA GLY A 208 -5.97 -3.84 9.28
C GLY A 208 -5.10 -5.02 8.86
N VAL A 209 -3.86 -4.75 8.47
CA VAL A 209 -2.89 -5.79 8.07
C VAL A 209 -2.65 -6.77 9.21
N LEU A 210 -2.32 -6.26 10.40
CA LEU A 210 -1.98 -7.11 11.56
C LEU A 210 -3.20 -7.83 12.15
N ALA A 211 -4.39 -7.27 12.05
CA ALA A 211 -5.63 -7.97 12.41
C ALA A 211 -5.94 -9.14 11.46
N GLY A 212 -5.56 -9.03 10.19
CA GLY A 212 -5.71 -10.10 9.20
C GLY A 212 -4.60 -11.15 9.25
N ASN A 213 -3.35 -10.70 9.46
CA ASN A 213 -2.17 -11.57 9.59
C ASN A 213 -1.14 -10.90 10.53
N PRO A 214 -1.01 -11.36 11.79
CA PRO A 214 -0.07 -10.79 12.77
C PRO A 214 1.41 -10.89 12.37
N GLU A 215 1.78 -11.79 11.47
CA GLU A 215 3.16 -12.00 10.99
C GLU A 215 3.49 -11.12 9.78
N ALA A 216 2.50 -10.42 9.21
CA ALA A 216 2.69 -9.59 8.05
C ALA A 216 3.49 -8.32 8.39
N ARG A 217 4.29 -7.86 7.44
CA ARG A 217 5.11 -6.64 7.59
C ARG A 217 4.40 -5.44 6.97
N VAL A 218 4.49 -4.31 7.65
CA VAL A 218 4.03 -3.02 7.12
C VAL A 218 5.25 -2.16 6.83
N LEU A 219 5.48 -1.86 5.56
CA LEU A 219 6.58 -1.04 5.09
C LEU A 219 6.01 0.30 4.65
N VAL A 220 6.38 1.36 5.36
CA VAL A 220 5.99 2.73 5.04
C VAL A 220 7.16 3.42 4.36
N TRP A 221 6.94 3.93 3.15
CA TRP A 221 7.94 4.67 2.41
C TRP A 221 7.64 6.17 2.47
N ASP A 222 8.63 6.94 2.87
CA ASP A 222 8.60 8.40 3.03
C ASP A 222 8.84 9.17 1.71
N TRP A 223 8.70 8.50 0.57
CA TRP A 223 8.93 9.12 -0.72
C TRP A 223 8.02 10.34 -0.94
N GLY A 224 8.65 11.46 -1.29
CA GLY A 224 7.96 12.73 -1.51
C GLY A 224 7.69 13.52 -0.23
N TRP A 225 8.13 13.05 0.94
CA TRP A 225 8.13 13.84 2.16
C TRP A 225 9.37 14.74 2.19
N ASP A 226 9.23 15.96 2.72
CA ASP A 226 10.38 16.80 3.01
C ASP A 226 11.04 16.40 4.35
N ASP A 227 12.24 16.97 4.62
CA ASP A 227 12.99 16.65 5.83
C ASP A 227 12.23 17.00 7.13
N SER A 228 11.37 18.00 7.12
CA SER A 228 10.57 18.37 8.31
C SER A 228 9.44 17.37 8.52
N GLN A 229 8.76 16.97 7.45
CA GLN A 229 7.68 15.98 7.47
C GLN A 229 8.15 14.60 7.92
N ALA A 230 9.39 14.23 7.54
CA ALA A 230 9.97 12.94 7.91
C ALA A 230 10.49 12.90 9.36
N ARG A 231 10.65 14.06 10.02
CA ARG A 231 11.16 14.16 11.40
C ARG A 231 10.07 14.38 12.45
N GLU A 232 8.89 14.84 12.06
CA GLU A 232 7.73 14.95 12.93
C GLU A 232 7.17 13.56 13.30
#